data_301031623f065300462b681568c96184
#
_entry.id   301031623f065300462b681568c96184
#
_cell.length_a   1.000
_cell.length_b   1.000
_cell.length_c   1.000
_cell.angle_alpha   90.00
_cell.angle_beta   90.00
_cell.angle_gamma   90.00
#
_symmetry.space_group_name_H-M   'P 1'
#
loop_
_entity.id
_entity.type
_entity.pdbx_description
1 polymer ?
#
loop_
_entity_poly.entity_id
_entity_poly.type
_entity_poly.pdbx_seq_one_letter_code
_entity_poly.pdbx_strand_id
1 'polypeptide(L)'
;SVFEHLVAAGGEGVESEKWGDLAEGEKASVRLFEAEYRNGYGAHAPMETHTAVARFEDGVMTVWASTQSPFGNQQQVAQALGLPKEKVRIVTPFVGGGFGGKSSAPQVVEAARLAKAVGRPVQVAWTREEEFFLDTFRPAAVVRIKSGLDAEGKVCLWDYRVWAAGTRSAEPFYDVPHHRIRAYGRWGSDTPKMHLFATGPWRAPGANVNVFARESMVDTMAAAAKADPLDFRLRNTSDPRMRGVLEAAAKAAGWRKGVGPTGRGVGIACGIDAGTYVALVAEVKVDAATGDVRVVRAVAA
;
A
#
# COMPACT_ATOMS: atom_id res chain seq x y z
N SER A 1 -2.23 16.03 15.69
CA SER A 1 -1.66 15.59 14.39
C SER A 1 -2.68 14.83 13.57
N VAL A 2 -2.45 14.67 12.26
CA VAL A 2 -3.31 13.84 11.40
C VAL A 2 -3.44 12.41 11.92
N PHE A 3 -2.39 11.86 12.47
CA PHE A 3 -2.35 10.48 12.97
C PHE A 3 -3.23 10.30 14.22
N GLU A 4 -3.26 11.25 15.12
CA GLU A 4 -4.16 11.26 16.27
C GLU A 4 -5.63 11.35 15.83
N HIS A 5 -5.90 12.18 14.82
CA HIS A 5 -7.23 12.28 14.23
C HIS A 5 -7.69 10.93 13.63
N LEU A 6 -6.83 10.24 12.84
CA LEU A 6 -7.15 8.94 12.27
C LEU A 6 -7.49 7.89 13.34
N VAL A 7 -6.72 7.86 14.43
CA VAL A 7 -6.96 6.95 15.54
C VAL A 7 -8.29 7.28 16.24
N ALA A 8 -8.57 8.56 16.49
CA ALA A 8 -9.80 8.98 17.14
C ALA A 8 -11.04 8.74 16.27
N ALA A 9 -10.92 8.88 14.94
CA ALA A 9 -12.00 8.68 13.99
C ALA A 9 -12.27 7.20 13.65
N GLY A 10 -11.42 6.28 14.09
CA GLY A 10 -11.48 4.86 13.70
C GLY A 10 -12.68 4.06 14.24
N GLY A 11 -13.35 4.55 15.28
CA GLY A 11 -14.48 3.84 15.89
C GLY A 11 -14.09 2.47 16.49
N GLU A 12 -15.01 1.51 16.44
CA GLU A 12 -14.81 0.18 17.06
C GLU A 12 -13.85 -0.74 16.29
N GLY A 13 -13.67 -0.50 15.00
CA GLY A 13 -12.87 -1.35 14.12
C GLY A 13 -13.52 -2.70 13.82
N VAL A 14 -12.97 -3.38 12.82
CA VAL A 14 -13.42 -4.71 12.38
C VAL A 14 -12.28 -5.69 12.56
N GLU A 15 -12.53 -6.79 13.25
CA GLU A 15 -11.61 -7.91 13.36
C GLU A 15 -11.65 -8.71 12.06
N SER A 16 -10.54 -8.75 11.33
CA SER A 16 -10.45 -9.47 10.06
C SER A 16 -9.89 -10.88 10.22
N GLU A 17 -9.08 -11.08 11.25
CA GLU A 17 -8.46 -12.37 11.55
C GLU A 17 -8.16 -12.50 13.04
N LYS A 18 -8.38 -13.69 13.58
CA LYS A 18 -7.99 -14.04 14.95
C LYS A 18 -7.72 -15.53 15.05
N TRP A 19 -6.63 -15.87 15.72
CA TRP A 19 -6.28 -17.24 16.03
C TRP A 19 -5.67 -17.32 17.43
N GLY A 20 -5.98 -18.39 18.17
CA GLY A 20 -5.54 -18.57 19.55
C GLY A 20 -6.13 -17.54 20.52
N ASP A 21 -5.38 -17.25 21.58
CA ASP A 21 -5.76 -16.29 22.64
C ASP A 21 -4.60 -15.33 22.93
N LEU A 22 -4.86 -14.02 22.86
CA LEU A 22 -3.82 -13.01 23.06
C LEU A 22 -3.29 -13.00 24.50
N ALA A 23 -4.14 -13.31 25.50
CA ALA A 23 -3.68 -13.36 26.90
C ALA A 23 -2.75 -14.56 27.15
N GLU A 24 -3.01 -15.69 26.50
CA GLU A 24 -2.09 -16.84 26.54
C GLU A 24 -0.79 -16.52 25.79
N GLY A 25 -0.88 -15.83 24.65
CA GLY A 25 0.31 -15.33 23.94
C GLY A 25 1.15 -14.36 24.79
N GLU A 26 0.51 -13.46 25.55
CA GLU A 26 1.21 -12.57 26.48
C GLU A 26 1.91 -13.35 27.62
N LYS A 27 1.25 -14.34 28.19
CA LYS A 27 1.84 -15.22 29.25
C LYS A 27 3.00 -16.06 28.73
N ALA A 28 2.93 -16.54 27.47
CA ALA A 28 4.00 -17.29 26.83
C ALA A 28 5.21 -16.42 26.46
N SER A 29 5.02 -15.10 26.41
CA SER A 29 6.07 -14.18 26.01
C SER A 29 7.06 -13.92 27.13
N VAL A 30 8.33 -14.24 26.92
CA VAL A 30 9.44 -13.81 27.82
C VAL A 30 9.88 -12.38 27.50
N ARG A 31 9.51 -11.86 26.34
CA ARG A 31 9.76 -10.48 25.94
C ARG A 31 8.61 -9.95 25.07
N LEU A 32 8.07 -8.81 25.46
CA LEU A 32 7.03 -8.10 24.75
C LEU A 32 7.59 -6.88 24.02
N PHE A 33 6.95 -6.54 22.90
CA PHE A 33 7.28 -5.40 22.04
C PHE A 33 6.01 -4.64 21.73
N GLU A 34 6.09 -3.32 21.73
CA GLU A 34 5.04 -2.44 21.23
C GLU A 34 5.65 -1.36 20.34
N ALA A 35 5.06 -1.15 19.18
CA ALA A 35 5.49 -0.08 18.28
C ALA A 35 4.31 0.51 17.50
N GLU A 36 4.47 1.77 17.13
CA GLU A 36 3.56 2.49 16.24
C GLU A 36 4.31 2.92 14.98
N TYR A 37 3.72 2.61 13.83
CA TYR A 37 4.21 2.98 12.51
C TYR A 37 3.24 3.94 11.85
N ARG A 38 3.76 4.94 11.17
CA ARG A 38 2.98 6.00 10.53
C ARG A 38 3.35 6.14 9.07
N ASN A 39 2.35 6.39 8.24
CA ASN A 39 2.54 6.72 6.83
C ASN A 39 1.69 7.95 6.50
N GLY A 40 2.30 9.01 5.93
CA GLY A 40 1.61 10.24 5.57
C GLY A 40 0.81 10.11 4.27
N TYR A 41 -0.01 11.12 3.97
CA TYR A 41 -0.64 11.25 2.65
C TYR A 41 0.42 11.33 1.55
N GLY A 42 0.13 10.78 0.38
CA GLY A 42 1.01 10.82 -0.78
C GLY A 42 0.23 11.05 -2.07
N ALA A 43 0.66 12.01 -2.88
CA ALA A 43 0.11 12.22 -4.20
C ALA A 43 0.64 11.18 -5.19
N HIS A 44 -0.13 10.90 -6.25
CA HIS A 44 0.30 10.02 -7.34
C HIS A 44 1.36 10.68 -8.22
N ALA A 45 1.18 11.96 -8.52
CA ALA A 45 2.07 12.79 -9.32
C ALA A 45 2.57 12.09 -10.62
N PRO A 46 1.70 11.52 -11.45
CA PRO A 46 2.13 10.90 -12.70
C PRO A 46 2.71 11.97 -13.64
N MET A 47 3.61 11.59 -14.54
CA MET A 47 4.20 12.52 -15.51
C MET A 47 3.13 13.17 -16.40
N GLU A 48 2.20 12.38 -16.90
CA GLU A 48 1.00 12.85 -17.58
C GLU A 48 -0.09 13.12 -16.54
N THR A 49 -0.59 14.35 -16.47
CA THR A 49 -1.74 14.71 -15.62
C THR A 49 -3.02 14.04 -16.13
N HIS A 50 -4.14 14.21 -15.42
CA HIS A 50 -5.43 13.72 -15.88
C HIS A 50 -5.84 14.46 -17.17
N THR A 51 -5.96 13.73 -18.27
CA THR A 51 -6.29 14.26 -19.59
C THR A 51 -7.38 13.45 -20.26
N ALA A 52 -8.25 14.13 -21.01
CA ALA A 52 -9.25 13.49 -21.87
C ALA A 52 -9.58 14.39 -23.09
N VAL A 53 -9.85 13.78 -24.21
CA VAL A 53 -10.46 14.42 -25.39
C VAL A 53 -11.80 13.74 -25.64
N ALA A 54 -12.87 14.51 -25.76
CA ALA A 54 -14.20 13.96 -26.04
C ALA A 54 -14.81 14.54 -27.31
N ARG A 55 -15.56 13.70 -28.05
CA ARG A 55 -16.33 14.08 -29.23
C ARG A 55 -17.70 13.42 -29.15
N PHE A 56 -18.74 14.23 -29.33
CA PHE A 56 -20.13 13.74 -29.48
C PHE A 56 -20.57 13.93 -30.93
N GLU A 57 -20.86 12.84 -31.64
CA GLU A 57 -21.22 12.83 -33.05
C GLU A 57 -22.18 11.66 -33.32
N ASP A 58 -23.22 11.90 -34.10
CA ASP A 58 -24.25 10.91 -34.47
C ASP A 58 -24.86 10.15 -33.27
N GLY A 59 -25.01 10.84 -32.17
CA GLY A 59 -25.56 10.27 -30.94
C GLY A 59 -24.60 9.35 -30.20
N VAL A 60 -23.31 9.30 -30.59
CA VAL A 60 -22.25 8.50 -29.94
C VAL A 60 -21.25 9.44 -29.27
N MET A 61 -20.94 9.16 -28.00
CA MET A 61 -19.87 9.82 -27.28
C MET A 61 -18.60 8.99 -27.37
N THR A 62 -17.54 9.52 -27.99
CA THR A 62 -16.20 8.92 -27.96
C THR A 62 -15.28 9.76 -27.11
N VAL A 63 -14.62 9.13 -26.14
CA VAL A 63 -13.66 9.80 -25.26
C VAL A 63 -12.32 9.06 -25.29
N TRP A 64 -11.27 9.76 -25.69
CA TRP A 64 -9.87 9.33 -25.55
C TRP A 64 -9.38 9.83 -24.20
N ALA A 65 -9.00 8.91 -23.31
CA ALA A 65 -8.74 9.29 -21.93
C ALA A 65 -7.54 8.56 -21.33
N SER A 66 -6.77 9.30 -20.56
CA SER A 66 -5.76 8.74 -19.68
C SER A 66 -6.46 8.15 -18.45
N THR A 67 -6.71 6.84 -18.49
CA THR A 67 -7.46 6.13 -17.42
C THR A 67 -6.96 4.72 -17.20
N GLN A 68 -7.11 4.24 -15.94
CA GLN A 68 -6.88 2.85 -15.54
C GLN A 68 -8.17 2.02 -15.52
N SER A 69 -9.35 2.66 -15.74
CA SER A 69 -10.67 2.04 -15.62
C SER A 69 -11.59 2.39 -16.79
N PRO A 70 -11.27 1.97 -18.05
CA PRO A 70 -12.05 2.38 -19.23
C PRO A 70 -13.51 1.96 -19.15
N PHE A 71 -13.81 0.74 -18.68
CA PHE A 71 -15.19 0.24 -18.55
C PHE A 71 -15.97 0.95 -17.45
N GLY A 72 -15.31 1.30 -16.33
CA GLY A 72 -15.91 2.12 -15.27
C GLY A 72 -16.25 3.53 -15.77
N ASN A 73 -15.33 4.15 -16.49
CA ASN A 73 -15.56 5.46 -17.10
C ASN A 73 -16.65 5.43 -18.18
N GLN A 74 -16.75 4.37 -18.98
CA GLN A 74 -17.84 4.20 -19.93
C GLN A 74 -19.20 4.28 -19.22
N GLN A 75 -19.34 3.57 -18.11
CA GLN A 75 -20.58 3.58 -17.32
C GLN A 75 -20.85 4.96 -16.71
N GLN A 76 -19.83 5.62 -16.17
CA GLN A 76 -19.97 6.95 -15.57
C GLN A 76 -20.38 8.00 -16.60
N VAL A 77 -19.77 7.98 -17.81
CA VAL A 77 -20.14 8.89 -18.89
C VAL A 77 -21.56 8.61 -19.38
N ALA A 78 -21.94 7.35 -19.56
CA ALA A 78 -23.29 6.97 -19.97
C ALA A 78 -24.35 7.51 -18.98
N GLN A 79 -24.12 7.30 -17.69
CA GLN A 79 -25.02 7.83 -16.63
C GLN A 79 -25.04 9.37 -16.61
N ALA A 80 -23.89 10.01 -16.69
CA ALA A 80 -23.76 11.46 -16.62
C ALA A 80 -24.44 12.20 -17.78
N LEU A 81 -24.54 11.54 -18.96
CA LEU A 81 -25.12 12.12 -20.18
C LEU A 81 -26.52 11.61 -20.49
N GLY A 82 -27.05 10.64 -19.73
CA GLY A 82 -28.30 9.98 -20.03
C GLY A 82 -28.27 9.18 -21.33
N LEU A 83 -27.13 8.57 -21.67
CA LEU A 83 -26.94 7.78 -22.88
C LEU A 83 -26.94 6.28 -22.57
N PRO A 84 -27.44 5.43 -23.50
CA PRO A 84 -27.18 4.00 -23.44
C PRO A 84 -25.65 3.72 -23.42
N LYS A 85 -25.21 2.71 -22.68
CA LYS A 85 -23.79 2.36 -22.55
C LYS A 85 -23.13 2.09 -23.91
N GLU A 86 -23.87 1.50 -24.83
CA GLU A 86 -23.45 1.16 -26.20
C GLU A 86 -23.18 2.39 -27.06
N LYS A 87 -23.71 3.54 -26.65
CA LYS A 87 -23.48 4.86 -27.28
C LYS A 87 -22.29 5.62 -26.67
N VAL A 88 -21.53 4.98 -25.80
CA VAL A 88 -20.33 5.56 -25.19
C VAL A 88 -19.13 4.66 -25.47
N ARG A 89 -18.08 5.23 -26.04
CA ARG A 89 -16.81 4.56 -26.32
C ARG A 89 -15.67 5.26 -25.57
N ILE A 90 -14.95 4.53 -24.76
CA ILE A 90 -13.71 4.99 -24.13
C ILE A 90 -12.53 4.35 -24.86
N VAL A 91 -11.62 5.18 -25.32
CA VAL A 91 -10.36 4.76 -25.95
C VAL A 91 -9.22 5.16 -25.03
N THR A 92 -8.45 4.17 -24.58
CA THR A 92 -7.29 4.42 -23.74
C THR A 92 -6.03 4.40 -24.61
N PRO A 93 -5.38 5.57 -24.84
CA PRO A 93 -4.08 5.64 -25.49
C PRO A 93 -2.97 5.14 -24.56
N PHE A 94 -1.71 5.29 -24.94
CA PHE A 94 -0.60 5.11 -24.01
C PHE A 94 -0.69 6.11 -22.87
N VAL A 95 -0.81 5.60 -21.63
CA VAL A 95 -1.01 6.40 -20.43
C VAL A 95 0.34 6.71 -19.80
N GLY A 96 0.63 7.98 -19.58
CA GLY A 96 1.87 8.47 -18.99
C GLY A 96 1.95 8.36 -17.47
N GLY A 97 1.48 7.21 -16.94
CA GLY A 97 1.43 6.89 -15.51
C GLY A 97 0.05 7.15 -14.90
N GLY A 98 -0.24 6.43 -13.82
CA GLY A 98 -1.49 6.59 -13.06
C GLY A 98 -1.32 6.18 -11.60
N PHE A 99 -0.60 5.08 -11.33
CA PHE A 99 -0.22 4.59 -10.00
C PHE A 99 -1.39 4.38 -9.02
N GLY A 100 -2.62 4.32 -9.55
CA GLY A 100 -3.86 4.25 -8.79
C GLY A 100 -4.77 5.48 -8.94
N GLY A 101 -4.23 6.68 -9.13
CA GLY A 101 -4.98 7.93 -9.27
C GLY A 101 -5.97 7.91 -10.43
N LYS A 102 -5.55 7.41 -11.58
CA LYS A 102 -6.40 7.31 -12.77
C LYS A 102 -7.39 6.12 -12.74
N SER A 103 -7.58 5.47 -11.60
CA SER A 103 -8.68 4.53 -11.36
C SER A 103 -10.02 5.25 -11.23
N SER A 104 -10.02 6.46 -10.65
CA SER A 104 -11.11 7.43 -10.73
C SER A 104 -10.65 8.52 -11.70
N ALA A 105 -11.38 8.73 -12.78
CA ALA A 105 -10.97 9.64 -13.85
C ALA A 105 -12.08 10.66 -14.15
N PRO A 106 -12.32 11.64 -13.22
CA PRO A 106 -13.41 12.59 -13.34
C PRO A 106 -13.32 13.50 -14.58
N GLN A 107 -12.11 13.80 -15.06
CA GLN A 107 -11.89 14.57 -16.29
C GLN A 107 -12.52 13.91 -17.53
N VAL A 108 -12.76 12.60 -17.52
CA VAL A 108 -13.43 11.87 -18.61
C VAL A 108 -14.89 12.30 -18.73
N VAL A 109 -15.58 12.38 -17.59
CA VAL A 109 -16.96 12.85 -17.52
C VAL A 109 -17.05 14.34 -17.82
N GLU A 110 -16.10 15.12 -17.34
CA GLU A 110 -16.01 16.56 -17.58
C GLU A 110 -15.87 16.84 -19.09
N ALA A 111 -14.90 16.24 -19.77
CA ALA A 111 -14.69 16.39 -21.20
C ALA A 111 -15.93 15.98 -22.00
N ALA A 112 -16.58 14.87 -21.62
CA ALA A 112 -17.78 14.38 -22.28
C ALA A 112 -18.98 15.35 -22.14
N ARG A 113 -19.20 15.92 -20.96
CA ARG A 113 -20.24 16.93 -20.70
C ARG A 113 -20.01 18.19 -21.53
N LEU A 114 -18.77 18.69 -21.52
CA LEU A 114 -18.41 19.89 -22.27
C LEU A 114 -18.55 19.66 -23.78
N ALA A 115 -18.05 18.55 -24.32
CA ALA A 115 -18.17 18.23 -25.73
C ALA A 115 -19.64 18.14 -26.21
N LYS A 116 -20.52 17.52 -25.40
CA LYS A 116 -21.96 17.46 -25.70
C LYS A 116 -22.61 18.84 -25.66
N ALA A 117 -22.23 19.67 -24.68
CA ALA A 117 -22.81 21.02 -24.52
C ALA A 117 -22.43 21.99 -25.63
N VAL A 118 -21.17 21.96 -26.11
CA VAL A 118 -20.70 22.88 -27.16
C VAL A 118 -20.85 22.35 -28.58
N GLY A 119 -21.20 21.06 -28.73
CA GLY A 119 -21.35 20.40 -30.05
C GLY A 119 -20.04 20.31 -30.86
N ARG A 120 -18.89 20.30 -30.20
CA ARG A 120 -17.54 20.22 -30.78
C ARG A 120 -16.63 19.33 -29.95
N PRO A 121 -15.53 18.79 -30.51
CA PRO A 121 -14.52 18.12 -29.71
C PRO A 121 -13.94 19.06 -28.65
N VAL A 122 -13.78 18.54 -27.43
CA VAL A 122 -13.21 19.25 -26.28
C VAL A 122 -12.08 18.46 -25.68
N GLN A 123 -10.97 19.12 -25.38
CA GLN A 123 -9.88 18.60 -24.58
C GLN A 123 -9.95 19.18 -23.17
N VAL A 124 -9.87 18.31 -22.18
CA VAL A 124 -9.61 18.66 -20.77
C VAL A 124 -8.22 18.12 -20.42
N ALA A 125 -7.37 18.98 -19.90
CA ALA A 125 -6.05 18.61 -19.41
C ALA A 125 -5.82 19.38 -18.11
N TRP A 126 -5.73 18.67 -17.00
CA TRP A 126 -5.46 19.31 -15.71
C TRP A 126 -4.02 19.82 -15.66
N THR A 127 -3.84 20.99 -15.07
CA THR A 127 -2.51 21.46 -14.67
C THR A 127 -1.96 20.60 -13.53
N ARG A 128 -0.70 20.77 -13.20
CA ARG A 128 -0.11 20.04 -12.06
C ARG A 128 -0.71 20.48 -10.73
N GLU A 129 -1.08 21.75 -10.61
CA GLU A 129 -1.77 22.30 -9.45
C GLU A 129 -3.16 21.70 -9.29
N GLU A 130 -3.93 21.61 -10.39
CA GLU A 130 -5.25 20.96 -10.39
C GLU A 130 -5.13 19.47 -10.06
N GLU A 131 -4.13 18.77 -10.59
CA GLU A 131 -3.85 17.38 -10.26
C GLU A 131 -3.67 17.17 -8.75
N PHE A 132 -2.85 18.01 -8.10
CA PHE A 132 -2.63 17.92 -6.67
C PHE A 132 -3.83 18.34 -5.83
N PHE A 133 -4.76 19.09 -6.37
CA PHE A 133 -5.96 19.54 -5.68
C PHE A 133 -7.16 18.62 -5.89
N LEU A 134 -7.31 18.05 -7.08
CA LEU A 134 -8.51 17.31 -7.51
C LEU A 134 -8.35 15.79 -7.45
N ASP A 135 -7.10 15.28 -7.55
CA ASP A 135 -6.85 13.83 -7.45
C ASP A 135 -7.02 13.32 -6.02
N THR A 136 -7.18 12.03 -5.89
CA THR A 136 -7.18 11.35 -4.60
C THR A 136 -5.76 11.15 -4.09
N PHE A 137 -5.60 11.04 -2.78
CA PHE A 137 -4.31 10.77 -2.14
C PHE A 137 -4.21 9.31 -1.68
N ARG A 138 -2.99 8.78 -1.67
CA ARG A 138 -2.68 7.65 -0.80
C ARG A 138 -3.08 8.04 0.63
N PRO A 139 -3.90 7.25 1.33
CA PRO A 139 -4.31 7.58 2.68
C PRO A 139 -3.11 7.67 3.63
N ALA A 140 -3.14 8.62 4.53
CA ALA A 140 -2.33 8.54 5.74
C ALA A 140 -2.84 7.37 6.59
N ALA A 141 -1.93 6.69 7.28
CA ALA A 141 -2.27 5.50 8.05
C ALA A 141 -1.45 5.40 9.36
N VAL A 142 -2.01 4.71 10.33
CA VAL A 142 -1.34 4.33 11.58
C VAL A 142 -1.44 2.83 11.74
N VAL A 143 -0.34 2.21 12.13
CA VAL A 143 -0.30 0.79 12.51
C VAL A 143 0.28 0.69 13.91
N ARG A 144 -0.41 -0.02 14.80
CA ARG A 144 0.10 -0.39 16.12
C ARG A 144 0.23 -1.89 16.22
N ILE A 145 1.39 -2.34 16.64
CA ILE A 145 1.69 -3.76 16.82
C ILE A 145 2.13 -4.00 18.24
N LYS A 146 1.48 -4.98 18.91
CA LYS A 146 1.99 -5.61 20.12
C LYS A 146 2.37 -7.04 19.77
N SER A 147 3.59 -7.43 20.06
CA SER A 147 4.11 -8.76 19.74
C SER A 147 4.94 -9.34 20.88
N GLY A 148 5.21 -10.64 20.84
CA GLY A 148 5.97 -11.32 21.87
C GLY A 148 6.84 -12.44 21.33
N LEU A 149 7.98 -12.66 22.01
CA LEU A 149 8.85 -13.81 21.79
C LEU A 149 8.76 -14.77 22.97
N ASP A 150 8.70 -16.06 22.67
CA ASP A 150 8.84 -17.12 23.65
C ASP A 150 10.30 -17.35 24.08
N ALA A 151 10.53 -18.33 24.96
CA ALA A 151 11.86 -18.67 25.49
C ALA A 151 12.82 -19.17 24.38
N GLU A 152 12.30 -19.75 23.30
CA GLU A 152 13.04 -20.24 22.13
C GLU A 152 13.32 -19.13 21.10
N GLY A 153 12.83 -17.92 21.35
CA GLY A 153 12.97 -16.76 20.44
C GLY A 153 12.09 -16.84 19.20
N LYS A 154 10.97 -17.58 19.27
CA LYS A 154 9.93 -17.59 18.25
C LYS A 154 8.85 -16.57 18.57
N VAL A 155 8.19 -16.08 17.54
CA VAL A 155 7.04 -15.16 17.67
C VAL A 155 5.84 -15.97 18.19
N CYS A 156 5.35 -15.64 19.38
CA CYS A 156 4.22 -16.33 20.00
C CYS A 156 2.97 -15.45 20.15
N LEU A 157 3.11 -14.14 20.00
CA LEU A 157 2.03 -13.16 20.10
C LEU A 157 2.12 -12.13 18.97
N TRP A 158 0.96 -11.78 18.37
CA TRP A 158 0.86 -10.73 17.37
C TRP A 158 -0.52 -10.07 17.41
N ASP A 159 -0.65 -8.90 18.04
CA ASP A 159 -1.84 -8.06 18.02
C ASP A 159 -1.59 -6.88 17.08
N TYR A 160 -2.20 -6.92 15.89
CA TYR A 160 -2.01 -5.96 14.81
C TYR A 160 -3.26 -5.09 14.65
N ARG A 161 -3.08 -3.79 14.76
CA ARG A 161 -4.15 -2.81 14.61
C ARG A 161 -3.76 -1.77 13.58
N VAL A 162 -4.61 -1.57 12.56
CA VAL A 162 -4.35 -0.64 11.45
C VAL A 162 -5.51 0.33 11.27
N TRP A 163 -5.18 1.61 11.22
CA TRP A 163 -6.13 2.70 10.92
C TRP A 163 -5.92 3.20 9.51
N ALA A 164 -7.03 3.34 8.77
CA ALA A 164 -7.14 4.01 7.47
C ALA A 164 -6.50 3.32 6.27
N ALA A 165 -5.82 2.18 6.42
CA ALA A 165 -5.20 1.46 5.30
C ALA A 165 -5.90 0.15 4.92
N GLY A 166 -6.79 -0.39 5.78
CA GLY A 166 -7.34 -1.74 5.61
C GLY A 166 -6.30 -2.83 5.84
N THR A 167 -6.68 -4.08 5.61
CA THR A 167 -5.89 -5.26 5.99
C THR A 167 -5.10 -5.90 4.86
N ARG A 168 -5.13 -5.35 3.65
CA ARG A 168 -4.39 -5.95 2.51
C ARG A 168 -2.91 -6.13 2.85
N SER A 169 -2.44 -7.37 2.79
CA SER A 169 -1.08 -7.80 3.17
C SER A 169 -0.73 -7.53 4.66
N ALA A 170 -1.74 -7.43 5.53
CA ALA A 170 -1.54 -7.34 6.98
C ALA A 170 -1.46 -8.72 7.62
N GLU A 171 -2.10 -9.72 7.00
CA GLU A 171 -2.14 -11.09 7.47
C GLU A 171 -0.72 -11.62 7.70
N PRO A 172 -0.46 -12.23 8.88
CA PRO A 172 0.82 -12.86 9.13
C PRO A 172 0.95 -14.12 8.27
N PHE A 173 2.06 -14.27 7.57
CA PHE A 173 2.51 -15.54 7.00
C PHE A 173 3.58 -16.19 7.89
N TYR A 174 3.83 -15.59 9.04
CA TYR A 174 4.65 -16.17 10.10
C TYR A 174 3.79 -17.09 10.96
N ASP A 175 4.40 -18.17 11.47
CA ASP A 175 3.73 -19.18 12.30
C ASP A 175 3.52 -18.64 13.72
N VAL A 176 2.55 -17.77 13.90
CA VAL A 176 2.23 -17.14 15.19
C VAL A 176 1.01 -17.79 15.80
N PRO A 177 1.14 -18.52 16.94
CA PRO A 177 0.04 -19.28 17.54
C PRO A 177 -1.07 -18.41 18.15
N HIS A 178 -0.78 -17.17 18.52
CA HIS A 178 -1.74 -16.26 19.12
C HIS A 178 -1.69 -14.93 18.38
N HIS A 179 -2.61 -14.70 17.44
CA HIS A 179 -2.64 -13.47 16.68
C HIS A 179 -4.04 -12.90 16.48
N ARG A 180 -4.08 -11.60 16.24
CA ARG A 180 -5.28 -10.88 15.85
C ARG A 180 -4.91 -9.74 14.91
N ILE A 181 -5.75 -9.52 13.87
CA ILE A 181 -5.69 -8.36 12.99
C ILE A 181 -7.01 -7.59 13.10
N ARG A 182 -6.93 -6.31 13.41
CA ARG A 182 -8.08 -5.42 13.48
C ARG A 182 -7.85 -4.17 12.65
N ALA A 183 -8.80 -3.87 11.76
CA ALA A 183 -8.79 -2.68 10.93
C ALA A 183 -9.81 -1.66 11.39
N TYR A 184 -9.43 -0.40 11.36
CA TYR A 184 -10.23 0.77 11.63
C TYR A 184 -10.29 1.61 10.35
N GLY A 185 -11.30 1.35 9.52
CA GLY A 185 -11.39 1.92 8.18
C GLY A 185 -10.42 1.33 7.17
N ARG A 186 -10.51 1.80 5.95
CA ARG A 186 -9.71 1.33 4.81
C ARG A 186 -9.24 2.49 3.93
N TRP A 187 -8.46 2.20 2.91
CA TRP A 187 -7.84 3.18 2.01
C TRP A 187 -8.82 3.91 1.07
N GLY A 188 -10.10 3.53 1.00
CA GLY A 188 -11.11 4.19 0.18
C GLY A 188 -11.86 5.29 0.94
N SER A 189 -12.60 6.10 0.21
CA SER A 189 -13.36 7.26 0.74
C SER A 189 -14.65 6.89 1.48
N ASP A 190 -14.93 5.61 1.67
CA ASP A 190 -16.16 5.09 2.27
C ASP A 190 -16.14 5.02 3.81
N THR A 191 -15.10 5.54 4.44
CA THR A 191 -15.07 5.80 5.89
C THR A 191 -15.25 7.31 6.13
N PRO A 192 -16.49 7.79 6.28
CA PRO A 192 -16.75 9.23 6.43
C PRO A 192 -15.97 9.84 7.58
N LYS A 193 -15.39 11.03 7.37
CA LYS A 193 -14.67 11.83 8.37
C LYS A 193 -13.33 11.24 8.86
N MET A 194 -12.92 10.06 8.43
CA MET A 194 -11.61 9.52 8.80
C MET A 194 -10.48 10.27 8.10
N HIS A 195 -10.62 10.54 6.81
CA HIS A 195 -9.61 11.26 6.03
C HIS A 195 -9.97 12.74 5.87
N LEU A 196 -8.96 13.61 5.97
CA LEU A 196 -9.10 15.05 5.74
C LEU A 196 -9.13 15.40 4.25
N PHE A 197 -8.67 14.50 3.40
CA PHE A 197 -8.64 14.62 1.95
C PHE A 197 -9.34 13.43 1.29
N ALA A 198 -9.74 13.58 0.03
CA ALA A 198 -10.19 12.45 -0.77
C ALA A 198 -9.04 11.44 -0.92
N THR A 199 -9.33 10.17 -0.63
CA THR A 199 -8.34 9.10 -0.70
C THR A 199 -8.73 8.04 -1.72
N GLY A 200 -7.72 7.41 -2.31
CA GLY A 200 -7.90 6.39 -3.33
C GLY A 200 -6.74 5.38 -3.34
N PRO A 201 -6.81 4.41 -4.27
CA PRO A 201 -5.73 3.43 -4.41
C PRO A 201 -4.44 4.12 -4.86
N TRP A 202 -3.38 3.87 -4.14
CA TRP A 202 -2.03 4.27 -4.53
C TRP A 202 -1.16 3.02 -4.57
N ARG A 203 -0.29 2.84 -5.56
CA ARG A 203 0.60 1.67 -5.76
C ARG A 203 0.74 0.79 -4.51
N ALA A 204 0.33 -0.49 -4.58
CA ALA A 204 0.21 -1.42 -3.46
C ALA A 204 -0.73 -0.89 -2.32
N PRO A 205 -2.04 -0.64 -2.62
CA PRO A 205 -2.97 -0.06 -1.64
C PRO A 205 -3.01 -0.88 -0.34
N GLY A 206 -2.78 -0.24 0.80
CA GLY A 206 -2.68 -0.89 2.11
C GLY A 206 -1.38 -1.69 2.29
N ALA A 207 -0.97 -2.50 1.32
CA ALA A 207 0.23 -3.34 1.41
C ALA A 207 1.49 -2.53 1.69
N ASN A 208 1.62 -1.32 1.16
CA ASN A 208 2.78 -0.46 1.36
C ASN A 208 3.06 -0.14 2.84
N VAL A 209 2.02 0.14 3.63
CA VAL A 209 2.19 0.42 5.07
C VAL A 209 2.18 -0.86 5.90
N ASN A 210 1.34 -1.85 5.53
CA ASN A 210 1.20 -3.08 6.30
C ASN A 210 2.48 -3.94 6.25
N VAL A 211 3.09 -4.08 5.07
CA VAL A 211 4.37 -4.79 4.93
C VAL A 211 5.50 -4.04 5.65
N PHE A 212 5.56 -2.70 5.50
CA PHE A 212 6.55 -1.89 6.21
C PHE A 212 6.45 -2.07 7.73
N ALA A 213 5.27 -1.95 8.31
CA ALA A 213 5.07 -2.08 9.76
C ALA A 213 5.43 -3.48 10.27
N ARG A 214 4.95 -4.53 9.57
CA ARG A 214 5.21 -5.91 9.93
C ARG A 214 6.70 -6.24 9.89
N GLU A 215 7.36 -5.94 8.77
CA GLU A 215 8.75 -6.31 8.58
C GLU A 215 9.70 -5.50 9.47
N SER A 216 9.36 -4.24 9.79
CA SER A 216 10.10 -3.43 10.77
C SER A 216 9.97 -3.98 12.19
N MET A 217 8.79 -4.47 12.58
CA MET A 217 8.61 -5.14 13.87
C MET A 217 9.39 -6.46 13.92
N VAL A 218 9.37 -7.24 12.84
CA VAL A 218 10.14 -8.49 12.72
C VAL A 218 11.65 -8.22 12.87
N ASP A 219 12.18 -7.16 12.26
CA ASP A 219 13.58 -6.76 12.44
C ASP A 219 13.90 -6.35 13.88
N THR A 220 12.98 -5.62 14.53
CA THR A 220 13.11 -5.27 15.95
C THR A 220 13.20 -6.51 16.84
N MET A 221 12.35 -7.51 16.59
CA MET A 221 12.37 -8.77 17.32
C MET A 221 13.61 -9.60 17.03
N ALA A 222 14.04 -9.67 15.77
CA ALA A 222 15.27 -10.37 15.37
C ALA A 222 16.50 -9.79 16.09
N ALA A 223 16.62 -8.46 16.10
CA ALA A 223 17.69 -7.77 16.80
C ALA A 223 17.66 -8.06 18.31
N ALA A 224 16.49 -8.05 18.92
CA ALA A 224 16.30 -8.34 20.33
C ALA A 224 16.63 -9.80 20.71
N ALA A 225 16.35 -10.73 19.79
CA ALA A 225 16.71 -12.15 19.91
C ALA A 225 18.19 -12.42 19.57
N LYS A 226 18.97 -11.38 19.18
CA LYS A 226 20.34 -11.49 18.66
C LYS A 226 20.44 -12.47 17.50
N ALA A 227 19.39 -12.56 16.69
CA ALA A 227 19.30 -13.44 15.53
C ALA A 227 19.59 -12.65 14.25
N ASP A 228 20.16 -13.33 13.26
CA ASP A 228 20.26 -12.80 11.90
C ASP A 228 18.85 -12.58 11.32
N PRO A 229 18.57 -11.45 10.66
CA PRO A 229 17.22 -11.14 10.16
C PRO A 229 16.64 -12.18 9.20
N LEU A 230 17.48 -12.82 8.36
CA LEU A 230 17.05 -13.91 7.49
C LEU A 230 16.74 -15.17 8.28
N ASP A 231 17.66 -15.60 9.18
CA ASP A 231 17.47 -16.79 10.01
C ASP A 231 16.23 -16.65 10.91
N PHE A 232 15.97 -15.44 11.43
CA PHE A 232 14.79 -15.16 12.24
C PHE A 232 13.51 -15.37 11.44
N ARG A 233 13.42 -14.85 10.20
CA ARG A 233 12.29 -15.06 9.31
C ARG A 233 12.09 -16.52 8.97
N LEU A 234 13.16 -17.23 8.58
CA LEU A 234 13.10 -18.65 8.25
C LEU A 234 12.70 -19.53 9.42
N ARG A 235 13.05 -19.14 10.66
CA ARG A 235 12.63 -19.85 11.89
C ARG A 235 11.15 -19.69 12.18
N ASN A 236 10.57 -18.56 11.80
CA ASN A 236 9.20 -18.19 12.10
C ASN A 236 8.22 -18.39 10.94
N THR A 237 8.62 -19.02 9.84
CA THR A 237 7.70 -19.37 8.74
C THR A 237 7.93 -20.79 8.24
N SER A 238 6.83 -21.55 8.14
CA SER A 238 6.79 -22.89 7.56
C SER A 238 6.39 -22.89 6.08
N ASP A 239 5.89 -21.77 5.54
CA ASP A 239 5.46 -21.67 4.13
C ASP A 239 6.65 -21.88 3.18
N PRO A 240 6.64 -22.95 2.35
CA PRO A 240 7.79 -23.29 1.51
C PRO A 240 8.03 -22.26 0.39
N ARG A 241 7.00 -21.53 -0.08
CA ARG A 241 7.17 -20.49 -1.08
C ARG A 241 7.82 -19.26 -0.49
N MET A 242 7.39 -18.84 0.71
CA MET A 242 8.03 -17.72 1.41
C MET A 242 9.48 -18.03 1.73
N ARG A 243 9.77 -19.23 2.24
CA ARG A 243 11.15 -19.69 2.46
C ARG A 243 11.98 -19.64 1.18
N GLY A 244 11.41 -20.16 0.07
CA GLY A 244 12.08 -20.18 -1.24
C GLY A 244 12.47 -18.80 -1.74
N VAL A 245 11.58 -17.80 -1.67
CA VAL A 245 11.92 -16.43 -2.12
C VAL A 245 12.91 -15.75 -1.17
N LEU A 246 12.83 -15.97 0.15
CA LEU A 246 13.81 -15.46 1.12
C LEU A 246 15.21 -16.00 0.84
N GLU A 247 15.35 -17.30 0.67
CA GLU A 247 16.61 -17.97 0.39
C GLU A 247 17.18 -17.57 -0.97
N ALA A 248 16.32 -17.43 -2.00
CA ALA A 248 16.73 -17.01 -3.34
C ALA A 248 17.23 -15.57 -3.36
N ALA A 249 16.50 -14.63 -2.74
CA ALA A 249 16.91 -13.23 -2.64
C ALA A 249 18.23 -13.09 -1.87
N ALA A 250 18.34 -13.77 -0.73
CA ALA A 250 19.55 -13.77 0.09
C ALA A 250 20.78 -14.31 -0.66
N LYS A 251 20.62 -15.46 -1.36
CA LYS A 251 21.67 -16.05 -2.18
C LYS A 251 22.11 -15.12 -3.30
N ALA A 252 21.17 -14.55 -4.04
CA ALA A 252 21.47 -13.64 -5.16
C ALA A 252 22.10 -12.32 -4.69
N ALA A 253 21.75 -11.84 -3.49
CA ALA A 253 22.33 -10.67 -2.88
C ALA A 253 23.74 -10.93 -2.30
N GLY A 254 24.10 -12.18 -2.04
CA GLY A 254 25.31 -12.55 -1.31
C GLY A 254 25.18 -12.22 0.18
N TRP A 255 24.00 -12.51 0.77
CA TRP A 255 23.71 -12.24 2.19
C TRP A 255 24.77 -12.85 3.09
N ARG A 256 25.26 -12.05 4.04
CA ARG A 256 26.25 -12.47 5.05
C ARG A 256 25.77 -12.05 6.42
N LYS A 257 25.79 -12.97 7.38
CA LYS A 257 25.40 -12.70 8.77
C LYS A 257 26.27 -11.62 9.40
N GLY A 258 25.61 -10.64 10.01
CA GLY A 258 26.25 -9.71 10.96
C GLY A 258 27.24 -8.70 10.36
N VAL A 259 27.27 -8.48 9.06
CA VAL A 259 28.26 -7.59 8.45
C VAL A 259 27.64 -6.56 7.53
N GLY A 260 27.65 -5.30 8.00
CA GLY A 260 27.60 -4.14 7.11
C GLY A 260 28.89 -3.32 7.26
N PRO A 261 29.54 -2.86 6.19
CA PRO A 261 30.64 -1.92 6.33
C PRO A 261 30.13 -0.61 6.95
N THR A 262 30.98 0.07 7.74
CA THR A 262 30.64 1.35 8.38
C THR A 262 30.08 2.34 7.35
N GLY A 263 28.89 2.91 7.62
CA GLY A 263 28.16 3.81 6.71
C GLY A 263 27.34 3.09 5.63
N ARG A 264 27.25 1.75 5.69
CA ARG A 264 26.35 0.96 4.85
C ARG A 264 25.48 0.06 5.72
N GLY A 265 24.22 -0.15 5.28
CA GLY A 265 23.28 -1.08 5.89
C GLY A 265 22.77 -2.07 4.84
N VAL A 266 22.50 -3.30 5.27
CA VAL A 266 21.84 -4.31 4.46
C VAL A 266 20.62 -4.82 5.24
N GLY A 267 19.46 -4.84 4.60
CA GLY A 267 18.22 -5.32 5.18
C GLY A 267 17.51 -6.31 4.24
N ILE A 268 16.67 -7.17 4.81
CA ILE A 268 15.82 -8.10 4.09
C ILE A 268 14.39 -7.95 4.57
N ALA A 269 13.44 -7.91 3.65
CA ALA A 269 12.01 -7.90 3.93
C ALA A 269 11.28 -8.84 2.97
N CYS A 270 10.09 -9.28 3.36
CA CYS A 270 9.27 -10.14 2.50
C CYS A 270 7.78 -9.83 2.64
N GLY A 271 6.98 -10.25 1.69
CA GLY A 271 5.55 -10.01 1.68
C GLY A 271 4.81 -10.87 0.68
N ILE A 272 3.49 -10.90 0.85
CA ILE A 272 2.56 -11.52 -0.08
C ILE A 272 1.54 -10.45 -0.48
N ASP A 273 1.32 -10.29 -1.78
CA ASP A 273 0.23 -9.47 -2.27
C ASP A 273 -0.39 -10.11 -3.52
N ALA A 274 -1.72 -10.22 -3.55
CA ALA A 274 -2.48 -10.88 -4.62
C ALA A 274 -1.93 -12.28 -4.99
N GLY A 275 -1.48 -13.06 -4.00
CA GLY A 275 -0.94 -14.41 -4.19
C GLY A 275 0.52 -14.46 -4.68
N THR A 276 1.16 -13.31 -4.88
CA THR A 276 2.57 -13.21 -5.26
C THR A 276 3.45 -13.10 -4.02
N TYR A 277 4.41 -13.99 -3.90
CA TYR A 277 5.42 -14.02 -2.85
C TYR A 277 6.65 -13.24 -3.30
N VAL A 278 7.13 -12.34 -2.49
CA VAL A 278 8.32 -11.55 -2.79
C VAL A 278 9.20 -11.44 -1.56
N ALA A 279 10.50 -11.62 -1.75
CA ALA A 279 11.52 -11.18 -0.80
C ALA A 279 12.47 -10.19 -1.48
N LEU A 280 12.91 -9.18 -0.73
CA LEU A 280 13.79 -8.14 -1.22
C LEU A 280 14.94 -7.92 -0.23
N VAL A 281 16.16 -7.95 -0.74
CA VAL A 281 17.37 -7.50 -0.03
C VAL A 281 17.76 -6.14 -0.56
N ALA A 282 17.91 -5.17 0.32
CA ALA A 282 18.34 -3.83 -0.02
C ALA A 282 19.67 -3.49 0.69
N GLU A 283 20.64 -3.01 -0.08
CA GLU A 283 21.85 -2.39 0.44
C GLU A 283 21.70 -0.87 0.35
N VAL A 284 21.96 -0.18 1.45
CA VAL A 284 21.87 1.27 1.54
C VAL A 284 23.16 1.88 2.04
N LYS A 285 23.44 3.11 1.59
CA LYS A 285 24.49 3.96 2.14
C LYS A 285 23.84 5.12 2.90
N VAL A 286 24.31 5.37 4.10
CA VAL A 286 23.84 6.47 4.95
C VAL A 286 24.95 7.52 5.02
N ASP A 287 24.61 8.76 4.72
CA ASP A 287 25.45 9.91 4.98
C ASP A 287 25.32 10.29 6.46
N ALA A 288 26.39 10.16 7.21
CA ALA A 288 26.37 10.41 8.65
C ALA A 288 26.19 11.91 9.01
N ALA A 289 26.50 12.82 8.09
CA ALA A 289 26.40 14.26 8.33
C ALA A 289 24.99 14.77 8.05
N THR A 290 24.33 14.29 7.01
CA THR A 290 23.01 14.75 6.58
C THR A 290 21.86 13.81 6.97
N GLY A 291 22.20 12.54 7.24
CA GLY A 291 21.21 11.47 7.44
C GLY A 291 20.61 10.94 6.14
N ASP A 292 21.08 11.38 4.99
CA ASP A 292 20.59 10.92 3.68
C ASP A 292 20.82 9.44 3.48
N VAL A 293 19.78 8.73 3.06
CA VAL A 293 19.83 7.30 2.74
C VAL A 293 19.73 7.10 1.25
N ARG A 294 20.72 6.42 0.66
CA ARG A 294 20.72 6.05 -0.76
C ARG A 294 20.71 4.53 -0.93
N VAL A 295 19.79 4.03 -1.73
CA VAL A 295 19.79 2.62 -2.13
C VAL A 295 20.95 2.42 -3.11
N VAL A 296 21.87 1.53 -2.75
CA VAL A 296 23.04 1.17 -3.56
C VAL A 296 22.72 -0.02 -4.44
N ARG A 297 22.00 -1.00 -3.89
CA ARG A 297 21.63 -2.24 -4.57
C ARG A 297 20.31 -2.76 -4.01
N ALA A 298 19.47 -3.30 -4.88
CA ALA A 298 18.27 -4.03 -4.51
C ALA A 298 18.24 -5.36 -5.29
N VAL A 299 17.91 -6.45 -4.59
CA VAL A 299 17.79 -7.78 -5.17
C VAL A 299 16.46 -8.36 -4.71
N ALA A 300 15.57 -8.69 -5.64
CA ALA A 300 14.26 -9.28 -5.38
C ALA A 300 14.17 -10.70 -5.95
N ALA A 301 13.41 -11.55 -5.29
CA ALA A 301 13.01 -12.87 -5.75
C ALA A 301 11.50 -13.07 -5.51
#